data_cbc7d6dadb1db29d0b1510763d01b3c1
#
_entry.id   cbc7d6dadb1db29d0b1510763d01b3c1
#
_cell.length_a   1.000
_cell.length_b   1.000
_cell.length_c   1.000
_cell.angle_alpha   90.00
_cell.angle_beta   90.00
_cell.angle_gamma   90.00
#
_symmetry.space_group_name_H-M   'P 1'
#
loop_
_entity.id
_entity.type
_entity.pdbx_description
1 polymer ?
#
loop_
_entity_poly.entity_id
_entity_poly.type
_entity_poly.pdbx_seq_one_letter_code
_entity_poly.pdbx_strand_id
1 'polypeptide(L)'
;MRILHVMGTLDPAAGGPSQSVRVLMSYASIGYVGEVVTFDDPEAPWLKTLAFPVHPLGPVGSTYGFNPRLVPWIRANRHRFDGIVVNGLWQYCGLAARRALSGTDTPYLVFTHGMLDPYFKHAFPLKHAKKWPYWLLAEYWNLRGAYRVLFTSEAEKQLAEESFWLHRWTPYVVPYGAKGPTGDPETMKQIFFDQCPQVNGRRYLLFLGRIHRKKGCDLLVDAFAKLAADDPELHLVMAGPDQQQWSAELQQTALKAGIAARIHWPGMITGDAKWGAFYGAEAFILPSHQENFGIAVAEAMACGTPVLLSDKVNIAEEIANDGAGFMESDTLDGTLRLLQRWIATSPREREQMAEQAAASFKQRYDMQQTAKTIIGLFEAANHTS
;
A
#
# COMPACT_ATOMS: atom_id res chain seq x y z
N MET A 1 -16.44 6.24 -18.12
CA MET A 1 -17.00 5.03 -17.49
C MET A 1 -17.34 5.33 -16.04
N ARG A 2 -18.55 4.96 -15.60
CA ARG A 2 -19.00 5.16 -14.21
C ARG A 2 -18.79 3.88 -13.41
N ILE A 3 -18.04 3.95 -12.33
CA ILE A 3 -17.62 2.79 -11.54
C ILE A 3 -18.02 3.01 -10.09
N LEU A 4 -18.71 2.01 -9.51
CA LEU A 4 -19.05 2.01 -8.09
C LEU A 4 -18.01 1.23 -7.30
N HIS A 5 -17.41 1.84 -6.29
CA HIS A 5 -16.65 1.12 -5.26
C HIS A 5 -17.51 0.77 -4.07
N VAL A 6 -17.40 -0.49 -3.62
CA VAL A 6 -18.09 -0.99 -2.42
C VAL A 6 -17.01 -1.32 -1.38
N MET A 7 -17.04 -0.67 -0.22
CA MET A 7 -16.05 -0.88 0.84
C MET A 7 -16.63 -0.53 2.22
N GLY A 8 -15.92 -0.98 3.28
CA GLY A 8 -16.37 -0.77 4.65
C GLY A 8 -16.26 0.68 5.11
N THR A 9 -15.16 1.36 4.76
CA THR A 9 -14.91 2.74 5.22
C THR A 9 -13.94 3.48 4.30
N LEU A 10 -14.10 4.79 4.23
CA LEU A 10 -13.14 5.74 3.64
C LEU A 10 -12.29 6.47 4.69
N ASP A 11 -12.34 6.07 5.97
CA ASP A 11 -11.49 6.65 7.00
C ASP A 11 -10.01 6.54 6.59
N PRO A 12 -9.25 7.66 6.55
CA PRO A 12 -7.81 7.64 6.26
C PRO A 12 -7.01 6.74 7.22
N ALA A 13 -7.47 6.61 8.47
CA ALA A 13 -6.84 5.76 9.47
C ALA A 13 -7.01 4.25 9.20
N ALA A 14 -7.96 3.86 8.33
CA ALA A 14 -8.19 2.46 7.96
C ALA A 14 -7.07 1.87 7.09
N GLY A 15 -6.16 2.71 6.54
CA GLY A 15 -4.95 2.27 5.84
C GLY A 15 -5.05 2.28 4.32
N GLY A 16 -4.21 1.46 3.68
CA GLY A 16 -3.95 1.47 2.25
C GLY A 16 -5.17 1.46 1.32
N PRO A 17 -6.13 0.54 1.47
CA PRO A 17 -7.30 0.47 0.58
C PRO A 17 -8.13 1.75 0.54
N SER A 18 -8.36 2.39 1.71
CA SER A 18 -9.08 3.67 1.79
C SER A 18 -8.32 4.78 1.04
N GLN A 19 -7.03 4.87 1.24
CA GLN A 19 -6.17 5.84 0.55
C GLN A 19 -6.17 5.62 -0.97
N SER A 20 -6.02 4.39 -1.42
CA SER A 20 -5.95 4.08 -2.86
C SER A 20 -7.25 4.39 -3.59
N VAL A 21 -8.41 4.08 -3.00
CA VAL A 21 -9.70 4.45 -3.59
C VAL A 21 -9.84 5.96 -3.68
N ARG A 22 -9.44 6.72 -2.64
CA ARG A 22 -9.44 8.19 -2.69
C ARG A 22 -8.56 8.73 -3.84
N VAL A 23 -7.39 8.14 -4.05
CA VAL A 23 -6.50 8.52 -5.15
C VAL A 23 -7.11 8.18 -6.51
N LEU A 24 -7.70 6.99 -6.69
CA LEU A 24 -8.39 6.60 -7.92
C LEU A 24 -9.48 7.60 -8.33
N MET A 25 -10.22 8.16 -7.38
CA MET A 25 -11.28 9.14 -7.67
C MET A 25 -10.73 10.45 -8.28
N SER A 26 -9.44 10.73 -8.16
CA SER A 26 -8.81 11.92 -8.77
C SER A 26 -8.60 11.80 -10.29
N TYR A 27 -8.83 10.63 -10.89
CA TYR A 27 -8.61 10.36 -12.31
C TYR A 27 -9.86 10.51 -13.20
N ALA A 28 -10.82 11.33 -12.80
CA ALA A 28 -12.02 11.60 -13.60
C ALA A 28 -11.70 12.16 -15.01
N SER A 29 -10.60 12.88 -15.16
CA SER A 29 -10.14 13.46 -16.45
C SER A 29 -9.80 12.42 -17.52
N ILE A 30 -9.47 11.18 -17.13
CA ILE A 30 -9.21 10.07 -18.05
C ILE A 30 -10.43 9.16 -18.24
N GLY A 31 -11.61 9.62 -17.80
CA GLY A 31 -12.86 8.88 -17.94
C GLY A 31 -13.18 7.92 -16.78
N TYR A 32 -12.42 7.94 -15.66
CA TYR A 32 -12.70 7.18 -14.46
C TYR A 32 -13.65 7.95 -13.54
N VAL A 33 -14.96 7.84 -13.74
CA VAL A 33 -15.97 8.51 -12.91
C VAL A 33 -16.40 7.58 -11.79
N GLY A 34 -15.76 7.69 -10.63
CA GLY A 34 -15.99 6.82 -9.48
C GLY A 34 -17.01 7.38 -8.49
N GLU A 35 -17.85 6.49 -7.95
CA GLU A 35 -18.68 6.73 -6.75
C GLU A 35 -18.35 5.65 -5.72
N VAL A 36 -18.56 5.94 -4.42
CA VAL A 36 -18.26 4.98 -3.36
C VAL A 36 -19.44 4.78 -2.45
N VAL A 37 -19.80 3.52 -2.16
CA VAL A 37 -20.76 3.17 -1.09
C VAL A 37 -19.99 2.59 0.09
N THR A 38 -20.26 3.13 1.29
CA THR A 38 -19.55 2.78 2.53
C THR A 38 -20.49 2.52 3.71
N PHE A 39 -19.89 2.06 4.81
CA PHE A 39 -20.56 1.95 6.12
C PHE A 39 -20.14 3.06 7.09
N ASP A 40 -19.51 4.11 6.58
CA ASP A 40 -19.23 5.31 7.37
C ASP A 40 -20.51 5.97 7.87
N ASP A 41 -20.40 6.69 8.98
CA ASP A 41 -21.44 7.61 9.43
C ASP A 41 -21.54 8.75 8.40
N PRO A 42 -22.75 9.13 7.96
CA PRO A 42 -22.95 10.28 7.07
C PRO A 42 -22.31 11.59 7.57
N GLU A 43 -22.17 11.75 8.89
CA GLU A 43 -21.57 12.92 9.51
C GLU A 43 -20.05 12.79 9.73
N ALA A 44 -19.43 11.69 9.32
CA ALA A 44 -18.00 11.46 9.48
C ALA A 44 -17.16 12.61 8.87
N PRO A 45 -16.21 13.20 9.63
CA PRO A 45 -15.49 14.39 9.18
C PRO A 45 -14.67 14.18 7.90
N TRP A 46 -14.17 12.96 7.70
CA TRP A 46 -13.39 12.63 6.49
C TRP A 46 -14.22 12.55 5.21
N LEU A 47 -15.54 12.40 5.29
CA LEU A 47 -16.41 12.43 4.11
C LEU A 47 -16.64 13.86 3.60
N LYS A 48 -16.61 14.86 4.49
CA LYS A 48 -16.89 16.27 4.17
C LYS A 48 -15.83 16.92 3.26
N THR A 49 -14.64 16.30 3.19
CA THR A 49 -13.50 16.79 2.39
C THR A 49 -13.35 16.12 1.03
N LEU A 50 -14.24 15.18 0.70
CA LEU A 50 -14.15 14.40 -0.54
C LEU A 50 -14.82 15.13 -1.71
N ALA A 51 -14.13 15.18 -2.84
CA ALA A 51 -14.60 15.83 -4.07
C ALA A 51 -15.37 14.88 -5.02
N PHE A 52 -15.71 13.70 -4.58
CA PHE A 52 -16.44 12.67 -5.34
C PHE A 52 -17.67 12.18 -4.58
N PRO A 53 -18.68 11.62 -5.27
CA PRO A 53 -19.91 11.14 -4.61
C PRO A 53 -19.65 9.95 -3.69
N VAL A 54 -20.12 10.05 -2.44
CA VAL A 54 -20.09 8.97 -1.46
C VAL A 54 -21.50 8.71 -0.97
N HIS A 55 -21.85 7.43 -0.83
CA HIS A 55 -23.14 6.94 -0.34
C HIS A 55 -22.93 6.24 1.01
N PRO A 56 -22.90 6.97 2.12
CA PRO A 56 -22.70 6.39 3.45
C PRO A 56 -24.00 5.72 3.93
N LEU A 57 -23.95 4.42 4.14
CA LEU A 57 -25.06 3.63 4.64
C LEU A 57 -24.95 3.29 6.13
N GLY A 58 -23.84 3.70 6.78
CA GLY A 58 -23.58 3.45 8.20
C GLY A 58 -24.33 4.39 9.15
N PRO A 59 -23.89 4.46 10.41
CA PRO A 59 -22.81 3.61 10.95
C PRO A 59 -23.27 2.16 11.17
N VAL A 60 -22.27 1.24 11.27
CA VAL A 60 -22.49 -0.18 11.57
C VAL A 60 -21.78 -0.57 12.88
N GLY A 61 -22.39 -1.46 13.66
CA GLY A 61 -21.92 -1.79 15.01
C GLY A 61 -20.80 -2.84 15.09
N SER A 62 -20.25 -3.30 13.97
CA SER A 62 -19.22 -4.35 13.97
C SER A 62 -18.21 -4.20 12.84
N THR A 63 -17.02 -4.78 13.04
CA THR A 63 -15.96 -4.84 12.01
C THR A 63 -16.35 -5.66 10.77
N TYR A 64 -17.29 -6.60 10.90
CA TYR A 64 -17.86 -7.34 9.76
C TYR A 64 -18.71 -6.43 8.87
N GLY A 65 -19.34 -5.41 9.43
CA GLY A 65 -20.09 -4.41 8.69
C GLY A 65 -21.42 -4.92 8.13
N PHE A 66 -22.16 -5.81 8.86
CA PHE A 66 -23.48 -6.22 8.39
C PHE A 66 -24.43 -5.02 8.27
N ASN A 67 -24.95 -4.81 7.06
CA ASN A 67 -25.87 -3.73 6.76
C ASN A 67 -26.97 -4.20 5.81
N PRO A 68 -28.23 -4.34 6.28
CA PRO A 68 -29.33 -4.84 5.46
C PRO A 68 -29.71 -3.89 4.31
N ARG A 69 -29.31 -2.61 4.37
CA ARG A 69 -29.58 -1.60 3.33
C ARG A 69 -28.69 -1.79 2.09
N LEU A 70 -27.51 -2.44 2.20
CA LEU A 70 -26.52 -2.48 1.10
C LEU A 70 -27.05 -3.27 -0.10
N VAL A 71 -27.61 -4.46 0.09
CA VAL A 71 -28.14 -5.28 -1.03
C VAL A 71 -29.26 -4.57 -1.79
N PRO A 72 -30.33 -4.04 -1.14
CA PRO A 72 -31.37 -3.25 -1.81
C PRO A 72 -30.79 -2.02 -2.52
N TRP A 73 -29.83 -1.32 -1.88
CA TRP A 73 -29.23 -0.13 -2.46
C TRP A 73 -28.46 -0.45 -3.74
N ILE A 74 -27.63 -1.50 -3.75
CA ILE A 74 -26.89 -1.92 -4.95
C ILE A 74 -27.88 -2.31 -6.06
N ARG A 75 -28.92 -3.10 -5.75
CA ARG A 75 -29.94 -3.50 -6.73
C ARG A 75 -30.66 -2.32 -7.38
N ALA A 76 -31.02 -1.32 -6.58
CA ALA A 76 -31.69 -0.12 -7.05
C ALA A 76 -30.81 0.79 -7.91
N ASN A 77 -29.48 0.77 -7.69
CA ASN A 77 -28.56 1.73 -8.31
C ASN A 77 -27.63 1.11 -9.37
N ARG A 78 -27.48 -0.23 -9.45
CA ARG A 78 -26.48 -0.91 -10.31
C ARG A 78 -26.50 -0.45 -11.77
N HIS A 79 -27.69 -0.15 -12.32
CA HIS A 79 -27.88 0.29 -13.70
C HIS A 79 -27.27 1.67 -14.02
N ARG A 80 -26.83 2.41 -12.99
CA ARG A 80 -26.12 3.70 -13.14
C ARG A 80 -24.64 3.53 -13.41
N PHE A 81 -24.10 2.30 -13.25
CA PHE A 81 -22.68 2.02 -13.27
C PHE A 81 -22.35 0.99 -14.35
N ASP A 82 -21.23 1.20 -15.03
CA ASP A 82 -20.69 0.28 -16.02
C ASP A 82 -20.03 -0.95 -15.37
N GLY A 83 -19.70 -0.85 -14.07
CA GLY A 83 -19.14 -1.94 -13.28
C GLY A 83 -18.97 -1.58 -11.80
N ILE A 84 -18.76 -2.61 -10.98
CA ILE A 84 -18.65 -2.48 -9.52
C ILE A 84 -17.32 -3.09 -9.05
N VAL A 85 -16.58 -2.37 -8.18
CA VAL A 85 -15.35 -2.85 -7.55
C VAL A 85 -15.59 -3.06 -6.07
N VAL A 86 -15.49 -4.30 -5.60
CA VAL A 86 -15.52 -4.65 -4.18
C VAL A 86 -14.11 -4.57 -3.62
N ASN A 87 -13.88 -3.75 -2.59
CA ASN A 87 -12.58 -3.56 -1.99
C ASN A 87 -12.45 -4.29 -0.67
N GLY A 88 -11.54 -5.26 -0.63
CA GLY A 88 -11.25 -6.06 0.54
C GLY A 88 -12.15 -7.28 0.71
N LEU A 89 -11.76 -8.12 1.66
CA LEU A 89 -12.41 -9.39 2.01
C LEU A 89 -12.81 -9.39 3.48
N TRP A 90 -13.52 -10.45 3.91
CA TRP A 90 -13.89 -10.71 5.30
C TRP A 90 -14.91 -9.74 5.90
N GLN A 91 -15.51 -8.89 5.06
CA GLN A 91 -16.58 -7.97 5.42
C GLN A 91 -17.85 -8.27 4.63
N TYR A 92 -18.98 -7.73 5.08
CA TYR A 92 -20.28 -7.93 4.44
C TYR A 92 -20.35 -7.41 3.00
N CYS A 93 -19.48 -6.48 2.62
CA CYS A 93 -19.41 -5.88 1.28
C CYS A 93 -19.37 -6.92 0.16
N GLY A 94 -18.50 -7.94 0.27
CA GLY A 94 -18.36 -8.99 -0.74
C GLY A 94 -19.62 -9.84 -0.89
N LEU A 95 -20.14 -10.33 0.22
CA LEU A 95 -21.39 -11.12 0.23
C LEU A 95 -22.58 -10.32 -0.28
N ALA A 96 -22.67 -9.04 0.09
CA ALA A 96 -23.77 -8.16 -0.34
C ALA A 96 -23.72 -7.88 -1.84
N ALA A 97 -22.52 -7.54 -2.37
CA ALA A 97 -22.32 -7.31 -3.80
C ALA A 97 -22.71 -8.56 -4.60
N ARG A 98 -22.18 -9.74 -4.22
CA ARG A 98 -22.58 -11.00 -4.86
C ARG A 98 -24.08 -11.23 -4.84
N ARG A 99 -24.75 -11.08 -3.68
CA ARG A 99 -26.22 -11.26 -3.55
C ARG A 99 -27.01 -10.28 -4.40
N ALA A 100 -26.49 -9.05 -4.55
CA ALA A 100 -27.15 -8.02 -5.35
C ALA A 100 -26.98 -8.25 -6.86
N LEU A 101 -25.84 -8.79 -7.30
CA LEU A 101 -25.42 -8.87 -8.70
C LEU A 101 -25.57 -10.26 -9.31
N SER A 102 -25.78 -11.31 -8.52
CA SER A 102 -25.97 -12.66 -9.03
C SER A 102 -27.19 -12.72 -9.96
N GLY A 103 -26.98 -13.22 -11.19
CA GLY A 103 -28.02 -13.30 -12.22
C GLY A 103 -28.32 -11.95 -12.91
N THR A 104 -27.41 -11.00 -12.84
CA THR A 104 -27.49 -9.72 -13.55
C THR A 104 -26.31 -9.54 -14.49
N ASP A 105 -26.43 -8.68 -15.50
CA ASP A 105 -25.39 -8.38 -16.49
C ASP A 105 -24.34 -7.37 -15.98
N THR A 106 -24.49 -6.82 -14.77
CA THR A 106 -23.54 -5.87 -14.22
C THR A 106 -22.28 -6.58 -13.74
N PRO A 107 -21.11 -6.40 -14.38
CA PRO A 107 -19.88 -7.06 -13.98
C PRO A 107 -19.34 -6.46 -12.67
N TYR A 108 -18.66 -7.32 -11.89
CA TYR A 108 -17.94 -6.82 -10.72
C TYR A 108 -16.54 -7.42 -10.62
N LEU A 109 -15.64 -6.63 -10.05
CA LEU A 109 -14.27 -6.97 -9.72
C LEU A 109 -14.13 -7.05 -8.20
N VAL A 110 -13.21 -7.88 -7.72
CA VAL A 110 -12.86 -7.95 -6.28
C VAL A 110 -11.40 -7.64 -6.11
N PHE A 111 -11.08 -6.62 -5.34
CA PHE A 111 -9.70 -6.25 -4.99
C PHE A 111 -9.36 -6.87 -3.63
N THR A 112 -8.36 -7.75 -3.58
CA THR A 112 -8.00 -8.53 -2.38
C THR A 112 -7.18 -7.73 -1.36
N HIS A 113 -6.39 -6.77 -1.80
CA HIS A 113 -5.52 -5.91 -0.97
C HIS A 113 -4.65 -6.70 0.03
N GLY A 114 -4.10 -7.84 -0.39
CA GLY A 114 -3.25 -8.68 0.46
C GLY A 114 -3.98 -9.48 1.54
N MET A 115 -5.30 -9.49 1.55
CA MET A 115 -6.08 -10.16 2.60
C MET A 115 -6.11 -11.69 2.47
N LEU A 116 -5.52 -12.24 1.40
CA LEU A 116 -5.30 -13.68 1.18
C LEU A 116 -3.83 -14.08 1.39
N ASP A 117 -3.00 -13.24 2.01
CA ASP A 117 -1.61 -13.56 2.31
C ASP A 117 -1.53 -14.73 3.33
N PRO A 118 -0.77 -15.81 3.06
CA PRO A 118 -0.62 -16.97 3.94
C PRO A 118 0.12 -16.65 5.24
N TYR A 119 0.78 -15.51 5.37
CA TYR A 119 1.35 -15.04 6.63
C TYR A 119 0.37 -15.18 7.80
N PHE A 120 -0.90 -14.79 7.59
CA PHE A 120 -1.93 -14.90 8.63
C PHE A 120 -2.29 -16.35 8.98
N LYS A 121 -2.14 -17.30 8.05
CA LYS A 121 -2.32 -18.73 8.28
C LYS A 121 -1.23 -19.27 9.21
N HIS A 122 0.02 -18.84 9.00
CA HIS A 122 1.16 -19.29 9.77
C HIS A 122 1.27 -18.59 11.13
N ALA A 123 1.13 -17.26 11.15
CA ALA A 123 1.24 -16.46 12.37
C ALA A 123 0.04 -16.63 13.32
N PHE A 124 -1.16 -16.90 12.79
CA PHE A 124 -2.41 -16.99 13.57
C PHE A 124 -3.30 -18.15 13.12
N PRO A 125 -2.85 -19.43 13.27
CA PRO A 125 -3.55 -20.59 12.71
C PRO A 125 -4.99 -20.75 13.21
N LEU A 126 -5.25 -20.46 14.48
CA LEU A 126 -6.62 -20.53 15.05
C LEU A 126 -7.55 -19.45 14.46
N LYS A 127 -7.04 -18.25 14.18
CA LYS A 127 -7.83 -17.23 13.52
C LYS A 127 -8.12 -17.61 12.06
N HIS A 128 -7.14 -18.22 11.39
CA HIS A 128 -7.31 -18.74 10.05
C HIS A 128 -8.36 -19.86 10.00
N ALA A 129 -8.30 -20.83 10.92
CA ALA A 129 -9.29 -21.90 11.02
C ALA A 129 -10.73 -21.35 11.20
N LYS A 130 -10.91 -20.30 12.00
CA LYS A 130 -12.22 -19.62 12.16
C LYS A 130 -12.73 -18.95 10.90
N LYS A 131 -11.89 -18.68 9.91
CA LYS A 131 -12.31 -18.07 8.62
C LYS A 131 -12.90 -19.11 7.65
N TRP A 132 -12.64 -20.42 7.82
CA TRP A 132 -13.10 -21.46 6.91
C TRP A 132 -14.62 -21.53 6.72
N PRO A 133 -15.47 -21.47 7.77
CA PRO A 133 -16.92 -21.41 7.55
C PRO A 133 -17.36 -20.23 6.68
N TYR A 134 -16.81 -19.05 6.96
CA TYR A 134 -17.12 -17.85 6.18
C TYR A 134 -16.57 -17.95 4.75
N TRP A 135 -15.39 -18.52 4.57
CA TRP A 135 -14.83 -18.82 3.25
C TRP A 135 -15.79 -19.65 2.41
N LEU A 136 -16.24 -20.79 2.93
CA LEU A 136 -17.13 -21.71 2.21
C LEU A 136 -18.53 -21.14 1.94
N LEU A 137 -19.05 -20.31 2.85
CA LEU A 137 -20.40 -19.78 2.76
C LEU A 137 -20.50 -18.45 2.02
N ALA A 138 -19.43 -17.67 1.96
CA ALA A 138 -19.46 -16.32 1.44
C ALA A 138 -18.31 -16.00 0.47
N GLU A 139 -17.05 -15.95 0.94
CA GLU A 139 -15.95 -15.40 0.13
C GLU A 139 -15.58 -16.26 -1.09
N TYR A 140 -15.57 -17.58 -0.97
CA TYR A 140 -15.36 -18.45 -2.11
C TYR A 140 -16.32 -18.14 -3.27
N TRP A 141 -17.58 -17.92 -2.94
CA TRP A 141 -18.62 -17.62 -3.93
C TRP A 141 -18.53 -16.18 -4.45
N ASN A 142 -18.09 -15.24 -3.62
CA ASN A 142 -17.83 -13.87 -4.01
C ASN A 142 -16.72 -13.82 -5.05
N LEU A 143 -15.57 -14.44 -4.76
CA LEU A 143 -14.41 -14.48 -5.66
C LEU A 143 -14.70 -15.27 -6.95
N ARG A 144 -15.38 -16.41 -6.83
CA ARG A 144 -15.77 -17.23 -8.00
C ARG A 144 -16.72 -16.52 -8.96
N GLY A 145 -17.60 -15.68 -8.42
CA GLY A 145 -18.60 -14.95 -9.20
C GLY A 145 -18.11 -13.63 -9.78
N ALA A 146 -16.94 -13.17 -9.39
CA ALA A 146 -16.33 -11.96 -9.92
C ALA A 146 -15.84 -12.15 -11.36
N TYR A 147 -16.00 -11.13 -12.22
CA TYR A 147 -15.42 -11.13 -13.55
C TYR A 147 -13.89 -11.29 -13.49
N ARG A 148 -13.25 -10.57 -12.57
CA ARG A 148 -11.82 -10.75 -12.21
C ARG A 148 -11.61 -10.54 -10.72
N VAL A 149 -10.63 -11.27 -10.17
CA VAL A 149 -10.07 -11.01 -8.84
C VAL A 149 -8.74 -10.31 -9.02
N LEU A 150 -8.63 -9.11 -8.46
CA LEU A 150 -7.51 -8.21 -8.67
C LEU A 150 -6.45 -8.37 -7.57
N PHE A 151 -5.21 -8.48 -7.99
CA PHE A 151 -4.02 -8.56 -7.15
C PHE A 151 -3.08 -7.41 -7.51
N THR A 152 -2.32 -6.91 -6.53
CA THR A 152 -1.42 -5.77 -6.70
C THR A 152 -0.03 -6.15 -7.22
N SER A 153 0.31 -7.45 -7.21
CA SER A 153 1.57 -8.00 -7.72
C SER A 153 1.42 -9.47 -8.08
N GLU A 154 2.35 -10.01 -8.87
CA GLU A 154 2.42 -11.45 -9.17
C GLU A 154 2.65 -12.26 -7.90
N ALA A 155 3.48 -11.77 -6.96
CA ALA A 155 3.71 -12.42 -5.68
C ALA A 155 2.43 -12.51 -4.84
N GLU A 156 1.62 -11.43 -4.74
CA GLU A 156 0.33 -11.49 -4.06
C GLU A 156 -0.59 -12.54 -4.67
N LYS A 157 -0.65 -12.61 -6.00
CA LYS A 157 -1.47 -13.59 -6.72
C LYS A 157 -1.06 -15.03 -6.36
N GLN A 158 0.25 -15.33 -6.40
CA GLN A 158 0.78 -16.65 -6.07
C GLN A 158 0.54 -17.02 -4.60
N LEU A 159 0.86 -16.12 -3.67
CA LEU A 159 0.66 -16.31 -2.24
C LEU A 159 -0.82 -16.51 -1.87
N ALA A 160 -1.74 -15.85 -2.58
CA ALA A 160 -3.16 -15.99 -2.31
C ALA A 160 -3.67 -17.43 -2.50
N GLU A 161 -3.09 -18.19 -3.43
CA GLU A 161 -3.45 -19.58 -3.70
C GLU A 161 -3.07 -20.53 -2.56
N GLU A 162 -2.11 -20.13 -1.71
CA GLU A 162 -1.66 -20.93 -0.55
C GLU A 162 -2.57 -20.78 0.68
N SER A 163 -3.41 -19.72 0.73
CA SER A 163 -4.23 -19.43 1.91
C SER A 163 -5.34 -20.43 2.15
N PHE A 164 -6.08 -20.79 1.08
CA PHE A 164 -7.20 -21.71 1.15
C PHE A 164 -7.11 -22.74 0.03
N TRP A 165 -7.10 -24.03 0.34
CA TRP A 165 -6.97 -25.13 -0.63
C TRP A 165 -8.16 -25.19 -1.63
N LEU A 166 -9.35 -24.74 -1.21
CA LEU A 166 -10.50 -24.61 -2.10
C LEU A 166 -10.56 -23.16 -2.60
N HIS A 167 -10.05 -22.92 -3.80
CA HIS A 167 -10.17 -21.61 -4.46
C HIS A 167 -10.47 -21.80 -5.95
N ARG A 168 -11.29 -20.89 -6.50
CA ARG A 168 -11.61 -20.83 -7.93
C ARG A 168 -12.00 -19.41 -8.28
N TRP A 169 -11.10 -18.68 -8.89
CA TRP A 169 -11.31 -17.32 -9.38
C TRP A 169 -10.59 -17.11 -10.70
N THR A 170 -10.90 -16.00 -11.38
CA THR A 170 -10.16 -15.56 -12.57
C THR A 170 -9.22 -14.43 -12.14
N PRO A 171 -7.91 -14.71 -11.89
CA PRO A 171 -6.99 -13.73 -11.37
C PRO A 171 -6.59 -12.71 -12.43
N TYR A 172 -6.27 -11.49 -11.98
CA TYR A 172 -5.68 -10.46 -12.79
C TYR A 172 -4.75 -9.59 -11.93
N VAL A 173 -3.50 -9.41 -12.35
CA VAL A 173 -2.57 -8.49 -11.68
C VAL A 173 -2.76 -7.11 -12.28
N VAL A 174 -3.13 -6.15 -11.43
CA VAL A 174 -3.38 -4.77 -11.81
C VAL A 174 -2.17 -3.94 -11.42
N PRO A 175 -1.61 -3.12 -12.30
CA PRO A 175 -0.69 -2.07 -11.86
C PRO A 175 -1.34 -1.31 -10.70
N TYR A 176 -0.65 -1.25 -9.57
CA TYR A 176 -1.17 -0.62 -8.36
C TYR A 176 -0.10 0.32 -7.82
N GLY A 177 -0.49 1.41 -7.19
CA GLY A 177 0.56 2.34 -6.81
C GLY A 177 0.07 3.56 -6.06
N ALA A 178 0.78 4.64 -6.29
CA ALA A 178 0.56 5.92 -5.66
C ALA A 178 0.34 7.01 -6.71
N LYS A 179 -0.14 8.16 -6.28
CA LYS A 179 -0.06 9.39 -7.05
C LYS A 179 1.29 10.04 -6.72
N GLY A 180 2.07 10.34 -7.75
CA GLY A 180 3.33 11.06 -7.56
C GLY A 180 3.12 12.50 -7.06
N PRO A 181 4.19 13.17 -6.59
CA PRO A 181 4.15 14.56 -6.17
C PRO A 181 3.84 15.51 -7.34
N THR A 182 3.26 16.65 -7.05
CA THR A 182 2.86 17.67 -8.07
C THR A 182 3.50 19.02 -7.86
N GLY A 183 4.34 19.21 -6.84
CA GLY A 183 5.02 20.46 -6.51
C GLY A 183 6.49 20.48 -6.94
N ASP A 184 7.14 21.61 -6.64
CA ASP A 184 8.57 21.79 -6.88
C ASP A 184 9.41 20.99 -5.85
N PRO A 185 10.32 20.10 -6.28
CA PRO A 185 11.13 19.26 -5.38
C PRO A 185 11.95 20.05 -4.37
N GLU A 186 12.54 21.20 -4.77
CA GLU A 186 13.38 22.00 -3.86
C GLU A 186 12.57 22.64 -2.75
N THR A 187 11.39 23.18 -3.09
CA THR A 187 10.43 23.70 -2.10
C THR A 187 10.00 22.61 -1.12
N MET A 188 9.69 21.42 -1.61
CA MET A 188 9.28 20.30 -0.77
C MET A 188 10.43 19.83 0.16
N LYS A 189 11.66 19.79 -0.34
CA LYS A 189 12.84 19.48 0.50
C LYS A 189 13.00 20.51 1.61
N GLN A 190 12.86 21.78 1.30
CA GLN A 190 12.98 22.83 2.32
C GLN A 190 11.90 22.69 3.40
N ILE A 191 10.64 22.41 3.03
CA ILE A 191 9.55 22.15 3.99
C ILE A 191 9.89 20.96 4.92
N PHE A 192 10.50 19.90 4.38
CA PHE A 192 10.95 18.79 5.22
C PHE A 192 12.12 19.18 6.12
N PHE A 193 13.12 19.90 5.62
CA PHE A 193 14.27 20.34 6.42
C PHE A 193 13.87 21.31 7.55
N ASP A 194 12.81 22.09 7.36
CA ASP A 194 12.26 22.92 8.44
C ASP A 194 11.66 22.07 9.57
N GLN A 195 11.15 20.86 9.28
CA GLN A 195 10.64 19.92 10.28
C GLN A 195 11.74 19.01 10.86
N CYS A 196 12.82 18.77 10.12
CA CYS A 196 13.94 17.93 10.50
C CYS A 196 15.29 18.59 10.18
N PRO A 197 15.62 19.73 10.83
CA PRO A 197 16.80 20.53 10.48
C PRO A 197 18.13 19.81 10.68
N GLN A 198 18.13 18.73 11.46
CA GLN A 198 19.32 17.92 11.72
C GLN A 198 19.89 17.22 10.48
N VAL A 199 19.06 17.03 9.44
CA VAL A 199 19.50 16.37 8.20
C VAL A 199 19.68 17.35 7.02
N ASN A 200 19.48 18.65 7.24
CA ASN A 200 19.72 19.65 6.21
C ASN A 200 21.21 19.68 5.84
N GLY A 201 21.50 19.47 4.54
CA GLY A 201 22.87 19.38 4.02
C GLY A 201 23.60 18.08 4.40
N ARG A 202 22.93 17.07 4.92
CA ARG A 202 23.49 15.77 5.29
C ARG A 202 22.95 14.66 4.39
N ARG A 203 23.76 13.64 4.23
CA ARG A 203 23.39 12.38 3.56
C ARG A 203 22.52 11.55 4.50
N TYR A 204 21.37 11.03 4.02
CA TYR A 204 20.56 10.17 4.86
C TYR A 204 19.80 9.09 4.06
N LEU A 205 19.54 7.98 4.75
CA LEU A 205 18.56 6.98 4.34
C LEU A 205 17.22 7.29 5.02
N LEU A 206 16.13 7.05 4.31
CA LEU A 206 14.78 7.28 4.81
C LEU A 206 14.04 5.96 5.05
N PHE A 207 13.57 5.73 6.27
CA PHE A 207 12.47 4.84 6.57
C PHE A 207 11.21 5.69 6.77
N LEU A 208 10.12 5.33 6.10
CA LEU A 208 8.83 6.00 6.27
C LEU A 208 7.71 4.97 6.36
N GLY A 209 7.09 4.87 7.52
CA GLY A 209 6.03 3.91 7.81
C GLY A 209 5.72 3.84 9.30
N ARG A 210 4.73 3.03 9.68
CA ARG A 210 4.45 2.81 11.09
C ARG A 210 5.68 2.22 11.79
N ILE A 211 6.07 2.78 12.93
CA ILE A 211 7.08 2.19 13.80
C ILE A 211 6.46 0.95 14.46
N HIS A 212 6.74 -0.19 13.87
CA HIS A 212 6.08 -1.46 14.25
C HIS A 212 7.00 -2.64 13.93
N ARG A 213 6.98 -3.70 14.76
CA ARG A 213 7.85 -4.90 14.59
C ARG A 213 7.77 -5.51 13.19
N LYS A 214 6.57 -5.58 12.63
CA LYS A 214 6.35 -6.05 11.26
C LYS A 214 7.16 -5.30 10.19
N LYS A 215 7.59 -4.07 10.47
CA LYS A 215 8.34 -3.23 9.53
C LYS A 215 9.86 -3.36 9.64
N GLY A 216 10.37 -4.22 10.55
CA GLY A 216 11.79 -4.47 10.72
C GLY A 216 12.59 -3.25 11.18
N CYS A 217 11.97 -2.37 11.98
CA CYS A 217 12.64 -1.17 12.50
C CYS A 217 13.83 -1.53 13.40
N ASP A 218 13.75 -2.63 14.14
CA ASP A 218 14.84 -3.21 14.93
C ASP A 218 16.00 -3.67 14.04
N LEU A 219 15.70 -4.43 12.98
CA LEU A 219 16.71 -4.87 12.02
C LEU A 219 17.46 -3.67 11.42
N LEU A 220 16.73 -2.58 11.13
CA LEU A 220 17.32 -1.39 10.55
C LEU A 220 18.24 -0.66 11.53
N VAL A 221 17.81 -0.44 12.78
CA VAL A 221 18.63 0.22 13.80
C VAL A 221 19.88 -0.60 14.13
N ASP A 222 19.73 -1.93 14.28
CA ASP A 222 20.85 -2.83 14.58
C ASP A 222 21.85 -2.94 13.40
N ALA A 223 21.36 -3.02 12.16
CA ALA A 223 22.22 -3.03 10.97
C ALA A 223 22.95 -1.69 10.78
N PHE A 224 22.23 -0.57 10.99
CA PHE A 224 22.86 0.76 10.91
C PHE A 224 23.92 0.95 11.99
N ALA A 225 23.73 0.40 13.19
CA ALA A 225 24.74 0.44 14.26
C ALA A 225 26.02 -0.31 13.85
N LYS A 226 25.90 -1.47 13.22
CA LYS A 226 27.07 -2.25 12.75
C LYS A 226 27.83 -1.55 11.63
N LEU A 227 27.13 -0.79 10.78
CA LEU A 227 27.70 -0.08 9.65
C LEU A 227 28.26 1.30 10.02
N ALA A 228 27.92 1.83 11.17
CA ALA A 228 28.15 3.23 11.54
C ALA A 228 29.61 3.69 11.45
N ALA A 229 30.57 2.77 11.60
CA ALA A 229 32.00 3.05 11.46
C ALA A 229 32.46 3.18 10.01
N ASP A 230 31.78 2.49 9.06
CA ASP A 230 32.18 2.42 7.67
C ASP A 230 31.78 3.68 6.88
N ASP A 231 30.71 4.37 7.30
CA ASP A 231 30.27 5.66 6.74
C ASP A 231 29.78 6.59 7.86
N PRO A 232 30.69 7.39 8.47
CA PRO A 232 30.37 8.26 9.60
C PRO A 232 29.46 9.45 9.23
N GLU A 233 29.37 9.81 7.96
CA GLU A 233 28.58 10.94 7.46
C GLU A 233 27.13 10.55 7.10
N LEU A 234 26.83 9.26 7.07
CA LEU A 234 25.49 8.77 6.74
C LEU A 234 24.57 8.86 7.98
N HIS A 235 23.40 9.43 7.79
CA HIS A 235 22.34 9.53 8.78
C HIS A 235 21.17 8.60 8.43
N LEU A 236 20.28 8.36 9.39
CA LEU A 236 19.05 7.61 9.22
C LEU A 236 17.86 8.46 9.70
N VAL A 237 16.81 8.58 8.89
CA VAL A 237 15.54 9.21 9.27
C VAL A 237 14.49 8.10 9.42
N MET A 238 13.92 8.00 10.63
CA MET A 238 12.86 7.05 11.00
C MET A 238 11.55 7.81 11.18
N ALA A 239 10.77 7.94 10.10
CA ALA A 239 9.54 8.75 10.07
C ALA A 239 8.28 7.87 10.10
N GLY A 240 7.27 8.31 10.85
CA GLY A 240 5.95 7.71 10.87
C GLY A 240 5.34 7.60 12.26
N PRO A 241 4.07 7.16 12.35
CA PRO A 241 3.37 7.05 13.61
C PRO A 241 3.88 5.86 14.44
N ASP A 242 4.04 6.08 15.73
CA ASP A 242 4.39 5.08 16.74
C ASP A 242 3.21 4.86 17.69
N GLN A 243 2.30 4.00 17.33
CA GLN A 243 1.11 3.68 18.12
C GLN A 243 1.41 2.78 19.34
N GLN A 244 2.56 2.11 19.35
CA GLN A 244 2.94 1.17 20.42
C GLN A 244 4.03 1.73 21.34
N GLN A 245 4.45 2.98 21.14
CA GLN A 245 5.56 3.63 21.85
C GLN A 245 6.88 2.85 21.79
N TRP A 246 7.07 2.09 20.71
CA TRP A 246 8.24 1.24 20.53
C TRP A 246 9.48 2.01 20.08
N SER A 247 9.32 3.22 19.55
CA SER A 247 10.44 4.10 19.20
C SER A 247 11.38 4.39 20.39
N ALA A 248 10.85 4.45 21.61
CA ALA A 248 11.66 4.66 22.81
C ALA A 248 12.68 3.52 23.06
N GLU A 249 12.27 2.26 22.84
CA GLU A 249 13.16 1.09 22.92
C GLU A 249 14.24 1.14 21.82
N LEU A 250 13.87 1.49 20.59
CA LEU A 250 14.80 1.64 19.48
C LEU A 250 15.81 2.78 19.69
N GLN A 251 15.36 3.90 20.24
CA GLN A 251 16.23 5.01 20.63
C GLN A 251 17.24 4.62 21.72
N GLN A 252 16.84 3.81 22.69
CA GLN A 252 17.75 3.28 23.70
C GLN A 252 18.78 2.32 23.09
N THR A 253 18.39 1.51 22.11
CA THR A 253 19.32 0.67 21.34
C THR A 253 20.34 1.53 20.60
N ALA A 254 19.89 2.56 19.90
CA ALA A 254 20.74 3.53 19.21
C ALA A 254 21.73 4.25 20.16
N LEU A 255 21.25 4.62 21.35
CA LEU A 255 22.08 5.27 22.39
C LEU A 255 23.19 4.33 22.88
N LYS A 256 22.84 3.08 23.21
CA LYS A 256 23.82 2.06 23.64
C LYS A 256 24.86 1.75 22.57
N ALA A 257 24.48 1.81 21.32
CA ALA A 257 25.37 1.60 20.17
C ALA A 257 26.20 2.87 19.78
N GLY A 258 25.98 4.00 20.46
CA GLY A 258 26.72 5.26 20.21
C GLY A 258 26.32 5.98 18.89
N ILE A 259 25.16 5.64 18.32
CA ILE A 259 24.70 6.17 17.02
C ILE A 259 23.48 7.09 17.13
N ALA A 260 23.00 7.38 18.35
CA ALA A 260 21.78 8.17 18.59
C ALA A 260 21.80 9.55 17.89
N ALA A 261 22.97 10.20 17.80
CA ALA A 261 23.12 11.49 17.12
C ALA A 261 22.92 11.42 15.59
N ARG A 262 22.89 10.23 15.00
CA ARG A 262 22.74 10.00 13.56
C ARG A 262 21.40 9.39 13.17
N ILE A 263 20.53 9.09 14.12
CA ILE A 263 19.17 8.62 13.86
C ILE A 263 18.16 9.68 14.27
N HIS A 264 17.34 10.13 13.33
CA HIS A 264 16.39 11.22 13.53
C HIS A 264 14.96 10.71 13.48
N TRP A 265 14.13 11.18 14.41
CA TRP A 265 12.76 10.70 14.62
C TRP A 265 11.75 11.86 14.50
N PRO A 266 11.47 12.35 13.28
CA PRO A 266 10.58 13.52 13.10
C PRO A 266 9.10 13.21 13.42
N GLY A 267 8.77 11.97 13.77
CA GLY A 267 7.38 11.54 13.93
C GLY A 267 6.65 11.38 12.60
N MET A 268 5.35 11.63 12.61
CA MET A 268 4.53 11.53 11.40
C MET A 268 4.74 12.75 10.49
N ILE A 269 5.22 12.51 9.27
CA ILE A 269 5.36 13.52 8.22
C ILE A 269 4.32 13.30 7.12
N THR A 270 3.72 14.37 6.60
CA THR A 270 2.64 14.32 5.60
C THR A 270 2.77 15.46 4.59
N GLY A 271 1.95 15.43 3.54
CA GLY A 271 1.94 16.49 2.51
C GLY A 271 3.29 16.68 1.86
N ASP A 272 3.66 17.95 1.62
CA ASP A 272 4.90 18.30 0.92
C ASP A 272 6.17 17.93 1.71
N ALA A 273 6.12 17.95 3.05
CA ALA A 273 7.23 17.48 3.87
C ALA A 273 7.55 15.99 3.64
N LYS A 274 6.52 15.15 3.40
CA LYS A 274 6.72 13.74 3.06
C LYS A 274 7.45 13.59 1.71
N TRP A 275 7.03 14.34 0.72
CA TRP A 275 7.69 14.31 -0.60
C TRP A 275 9.10 14.86 -0.52
N GLY A 276 9.31 15.92 0.25
CA GLY A 276 10.64 16.48 0.52
C GLY A 276 11.57 15.48 1.18
N ALA A 277 11.07 14.66 2.11
CA ALA A 277 11.86 13.63 2.75
C ALA A 277 12.32 12.55 1.75
N PHE A 278 11.49 12.15 0.77
CA PHE A 278 11.91 11.26 -0.30
C PHE A 278 12.93 11.92 -1.24
N TYR A 279 12.66 13.11 -1.73
CA TYR A 279 13.56 13.84 -2.64
C TYR A 279 14.95 14.13 -2.04
N GLY A 280 15.04 14.32 -0.71
CA GLY A 280 16.30 14.58 -0.02
C GLY A 280 17.07 13.31 0.38
N ALA A 281 16.42 12.14 0.38
CA ALA A 281 17.04 10.89 0.78
C ALA A 281 17.95 10.31 -0.31
N GLU A 282 19.08 9.72 0.08
CA GLU A 282 19.90 8.94 -0.85
C GLU A 282 19.19 7.65 -1.31
N ALA A 283 18.49 7.00 -0.40
CA ALA A 283 17.63 5.85 -0.68
C ALA A 283 16.55 5.71 0.40
N PHE A 284 15.45 5.07 0.01
CA PHE A 284 14.41 4.62 0.91
C PHE A 284 14.67 3.19 1.35
N ILE A 285 14.55 2.87 2.65
CA ILE A 285 14.83 1.53 3.17
C ILE A 285 13.62 0.97 3.92
N LEU A 286 13.25 -0.29 3.61
CA LEU A 286 12.13 -1.00 4.22
C LEU A 286 12.44 -2.49 4.41
N PRO A 287 13.07 -2.90 5.53
CA PRO A 287 13.39 -4.31 5.83
C PRO A 287 12.19 -5.04 6.48
N SER A 288 11.01 -4.88 5.92
CA SER A 288 9.74 -5.37 6.47
C SER A 288 9.67 -6.89 6.50
N HIS A 289 9.14 -7.48 7.59
CA HIS A 289 8.86 -8.91 7.67
C HIS A 289 7.62 -9.35 6.88
N GLN A 290 6.79 -8.41 6.48
CA GLN A 290 5.69 -8.64 5.55
C GLN A 290 5.14 -7.30 5.06
N GLU A 291 5.07 -7.12 3.74
CA GLU A 291 4.44 -5.99 3.09
C GLU A 291 3.77 -6.43 1.79
N ASN A 292 2.46 -6.20 1.67
CA ASN A 292 1.75 -6.60 0.46
C ASN A 292 2.16 -5.77 -0.76
N PHE A 293 2.18 -4.45 -0.61
CA PHE A 293 2.56 -3.55 -1.70
C PHE A 293 3.63 -2.54 -1.25
N GLY A 294 3.40 -1.86 -0.12
CA GLY A 294 4.30 -0.82 0.35
C GLY A 294 4.12 0.49 -0.41
N ILE A 295 3.02 1.20 -0.17
CA ILE A 295 2.73 2.48 -0.84
C ILE A 295 3.92 3.44 -0.75
N ALA A 296 4.62 3.48 0.40
CA ALA A 296 5.80 4.31 0.59
C ALA A 296 6.97 3.94 -0.35
N VAL A 297 7.07 2.67 -0.78
CA VAL A 297 8.04 2.24 -1.80
C VAL A 297 7.72 2.91 -3.14
N ALA A 298 6.46 2.83 -3.59
CA ALA A 298 6.03 3.48 -4.82
C ALA A 298 6.18 5.01 -4.74
N GLU A 299 5.90 5.61 -3.58
CA GLU A 299 6.08 7.05 -3.34
C GLU A 299 7.56 7.47 -3.41
N ALA A 300 8.49 6.67 -2.88
CA ALA A 300 9.93 6.88 -3.02
C ALA A 300 10.34 6.84 -4.49
N MET A 301 9.92 5.82 -5.22
CA MET A 301 10.21 5.67 -6.65
C MET A 301 9.61 6.79 -7.50
N ALA A 302 8.44 7.35 -7.11
CA ALA A 302 7.84 8.52 -7.76
C ALA A 302 8.72 9.77 -7.67
N CYS A 303 9.54 9.86 -6.62
CA CYS A 303 10.53 10.91 -6.43
C CYS A 303 11.90 10.58 -7.07
N GLY A 304 12.05 9.44 -7.74
CA GLY A 304 13.33 8.97 -8.25
C GLY A 304 14.27 8.52 -7.13
N THR A 305 13.75 8.17 -5.96
CA THR A 305 14.57 7.69 -4.82
C THR A 305 14.75 6.18 -4.93
N PRO A 306 15.98 5.65 -5.03
CA PRO A 306 16.26 4.22 -5.01
C PRO A 306 15.74 3.54 -3.75
N VAL A 307 15.42 2.25 -3.83
CA VAL A 307 14.80 1.55 -2.71
C VAL A 307 15.59 0.31 -2.28
N LEU A 308 15.71 0.11 -0.97
CA LEU A 308 16.41 -0.99 -0.31
C LEU A 308 15.38 -1.82 0.45
N LEU A 309 15.05 -3.01 -0.03
CA LEU A 309 13.87 -3.75 0.40
C LEU A 309 14.22 -5.14 0.92
N SER A 310 13.40 -5.66 1.84
CA SER A 310 13.43 -7.09 2.13
C SER A 310 12.68 -7.89 1.07
N ASP A 311 12.99 -9.20 0.96
CA ASP A 311 12.30 -10.18 0.11
C ASP A 311 10.84 -10.46 0.55
N LYS A 312 10.40 -9.85 1.65
CA LYS A 312 9.02 -9.91 2.16
C LYS A 312 8.15 -8.71 1.76
N VAL A 313 8.70 -7.82 0.94
CA VAL A 313 7.94 -6.79 0.22
C VAL A 313 7.58 -7.36 -1.15
N ASN A 314 6.30 -7.66 -1.41
CA ASN A 314 5.87 -8.44 -2.58
C ASN A 314 6.27 -7.84 -3.95
N ILE A 315 6.59 -6.54 -4.01
CA ILE A 315 7.06 -5.87 -5.23
C ILE A 315 8.60 -5.74 -5.30
N ALA A 316 9.33 -6.25 -4.29
CA ALA A 316 10.78 -6.04 -4.20
C ALA A 316 11.56 -6.70 -5.35
N GLU A 317 11.17 -7.92 -5.76
CA GLU A 317 11.82 -8.65 -6.85
C GLU A 317 11.67 -7.92 -8.19
N GLU A 318 10.46 -7.43 -8.50
CA GLU A 318 10.19 -6.66 -9.72
C GLU A 318 11.04 -5.38 -9.76
N ILE A 319 11.15 -4.67 -8.64
CA ILE A 319 11.92 -3.44 -8.50
C ILE A 319 13.43 -3.70 -8.64
N ALA A 320 13.94 -4.77 -8.03
CA ALA A 320 15.34 -5.16 -8.14
C ALA A 320 15.71 -5.55 -9.59
N ASN A 321 14.80 -6.26 -10.28
CA ASN A 321 14.95 -6.62 -11.70
C ASN A 321 14.92 -5.39 -12.62
N ASP A 322 14.13 -4.36 -12.29
CA ASP A 322 14.09 -3.09 -13.01
C ASP A 322 15.37 -2.24 -12.75
N GLY A 323 16.24 -2.65 -11.82
CA GLY A 323 17.46 -1.89 -11.46
C GLY A 323 17.19 -0.65 -10.60
N ALA A 324 16.01 -0.56 -9.97
CA ALA A 324 15.57 0.59 -9.18
C ALA A 324 15.95 0.49 -7.69
N GLY A 325 16.63 -0.58 -7.27
CA GLY A 325 17.01 -0.80 -5.90
C GLY A 325 17.63 -2.16 -5.63
N PHE A 326 17.76 -2.51 -4.36
CA PHE A 326 18.29 -3.81 -3.92
C PHE A 326 17.25 -4.57 -3.10
N MET A 327 17.31 -5.91 -3.19
CA MET A 327 16.52 -6.83 -2.38
C MET A 327 17.45 -7.80 -1.63
N GLU A 328 17.15 -8.04 -0.34
CA GLU A 328 17.83 -9.02 0.52
C GLU A 328 16.82 -9.67 1.47
N SER A 329 17.25 -10.71 2.21
CA SER A 329 16.37 -11.38 3.18
C SER A 329 15.95 -10.46 4.33
N ASP A 330 14.76 -10.70 4.93
CA ASP A 330 14.19 -9.98 6.08
C ASP A 330 14.86 -10.33 7.42
N THR A 331 16.20 -10.35 7.43
CA THR A 331 17.06 -10.67 8.58
C THR A 331 18.01 -9.53 8.87
N LEU A 332 18.63 -9.53 10.05
CA LEU A 332 19.69 -8.56 10.38
C LEU A 332 20.83 -8.59 9.36
N ASP A 333 21.28 -9.78 8.98
CA ASP A 333 22.36 -9.93 8.00
C ASP A 333 21.93 -9.48 6.60
N GLY A 334 20.67 -9.73 6.20
CA GLY A 334 20.12 -9.21 4.94
C GLY A 334 20.03 -7.68 4.96
N THR A 335 19.53 -7.09 6.04
CA THR A 335 19.47 -5.64 6.19
C THR A 335 20.86 -5.01 6.18
N LEU A 336 21.85 -5.65 6.83
CA LEU A 336 23.24 -5.20 6.80
C LEU A 336 23.81 -5.26 5.38
N ARG A 337 23.54 -6.34 4.61
CA ARG A 337 23.96 -6.42 3.19
C ARG A 337 23.33 -5.33 2.33
N LEU A 338 22.05 -4.98 2.54
CA LEU A 338 21.44 -3.83 1.84
C LEU A 338 22.24 -2.56 2.05
N LEU A 339 22.57 -2.25 3.31
CA LEU A 339 23.34 -1.07 3.66
C LEU A 339 24.76 -1.10 3.10
N GLN A 340 25.47 -2.23 3.19
CA GLN A 340 26.82 -2.40 2.67
C GLN A 340 26.85 -2.24 1.14
N ARG A 341 25.91 -2.85 0.42
CA ARG A 341 25.77 -2.68 -1.03
C ARG A 341 25.54 -1.23 -1.39
N TRP A 342 24.66 -0.54 -0.64
CA TRP A 342 24.39 0.89 -0.87
C TRP A 342 25.63 1.76 -0.72
N ILE A 343 26.40 1.58 0.36
CA ILE A 343 27.63 2.33 0.58
C ILE A 343 28.67 2.06 -0.53
N ALA A 344 28.79 0.81 -0.97
CA ALA A 344 29.71 0.43 -2.03
C ALA A 344 29.27 0.90 -3.43
N THR A 345 28.02 1.32 -3.61
CA THR A 345 27.48 1.78 -4.90
C THR A 345 28.06 3.16 -5.24
N SER A 346 28.65 3.30 -6.42
CA SER A 346 29.23 4.55 -6.89
C SER A 346 28.16 5.63 -7.14
N PRO A 347 28.51 6.93 -7.12
CA PRO A 347 27.58 8.01 -7.42
C PRO A 347 26.86 7.84 -8.77
N ARG A 348 27.56 7.40 -9.81
CA ARG A 348 27.00 7.15 -11.14
C ARG A 348 25.96 6.02 -11.14
N GLU A 349 26.23 4.94 -10.42
CA GLU A 349 25.27 3.83 -10.30
C GLU A 349 24.02 4.27 -9.51
N ARG A 350 24.19 5.12 -8.47
CA ARG A 350 23.07 5.69 -7.72
C ARG A 350 22.18 6.57 -8.59
N GLU A 351 22.77 7.41 -9.47
CA GLU A 351 22.03 8.20 -10.45
C GLU A 351 21.25 7.32 -11.42
N GLN A 352 21.88 6.29 -11.98
CA GLN A 352 21.20 5.32 -12.85
C GLN A 352 20.04 4.62 -12.14
N MET A 353 20.25 4.22 -10.89
CA MET A 353 19.20 3.59 -10.08
C MET A 353 18.04 4.54 -9.79
N ALA A 354 18.31 5.83 -9.59
CA ALA A 354 17.30 6.87 -9.42
C ALA A 354 16.45 7.07 -10.69
N GLU A 355 17.10 7.09 -11.86
CA GLU A 355 16.40 7.14 -13.16
C GLU A 355 15.52 5.91 -13.38
N GLN A 356 16.03 4.71 -13.06
CA GLN A 356 15.24 3.47 -13.14
C GLN A 356 14.07 3.45 -12.15
N ALA A 357 14.24 3.97 -10.94
CA ALA A 357 13.16 4.11 -9.97
C ALA A 357 12.00 4.98 -10.52
N ALA A 358 12.32 6.15 -11.07
CA ALA A 358 11.33 7.03 -11.68
C ALA A 358 10.65 6.40 -12.92
N ALA A 359 11.40 5.67 -13.76
CA ALA A 359 10.88 5.00 -14.95
C ALA A 359 9.95 3.84 -14.56
N SER A 360 10.38 2.98 -13.63
CA SER A 360 9.60 1.85 -13.12
C SER A 360 8.32 2.33 -12.44
N PHE A 361 8.37 3.42 -11.65
CA PHE A 361 7.17 4.05 -11.10
C PHE A 361 6.13 4.39 -12.19
N LYS A 362 6.55 5.12 -13.21
CA LYS A 362 5.64 5.54 -14.32
C LYS A 362 5.03 4.35 -15.05
N GLN A 363 5.80 3.28 -15.20
CA GLN A 363 5.37 2.09 -15.94
C GLN A 363 4.43 1.19 -15.11
N ARG A 364 4.73 0.99 -13.79
CA ARG A 364 4.11 -0.06 -12.98
C ARG A 364 3.31 0.47 -11.79
N TYR A 365 3.73 1.60 -11.20
CA TYR A 365 3.26 2.02 -9.86
C TYR A 365 2.54 3.37 -9.87
N ASP A 366 2.28 3.95 -11.04
CA ASP A 366 1.40 5.12 -11.16
C ASP A 366 -0.07 4.68 -11.11
N MET A 367 -0.82 5.23 -10.17
CA MET A 367 -2.25 4.94 -9.98
C MET A 367 -3.09 5.26 -11.24
N GLN A 368 -2.59 6.10 -12.15
CA GLN A 368 -3.24 6.34 -13.44
C GLN A 368 -3.33 5.06 -14.28
N GLN A 369 -2.32 4.19 -14.22
CA GLN A 369 -2.34 2.91 -14.92
C GLN A 369 -3.38 1.97 -14.31
N THR A 370 -3.53 1.99 -12.98
CA THR A 370 -4.60 1.26 -12.28
C THR A 370 -5.97 1.68 -12.80
N ALA A 371 -6.23 2.98 -12.88
CA ALA A 371 -7.50 3.52 -13.38
C ALA A 371 -7.77 3.08 -14.83
N LYS A 372 -6.79 3.20 -15.72
CA LYS A 372 -6.90 2.74 -17.12
C LYS A 372 -7.17 1.24 -17.23
N THR A 373 -6.48 0.44 -16.42
CA THR A 373 -6.64 -1.02 -16.41
C THR A 373 -8.05 -1.42 -15.95
N ILE A 374 -8.57 -0.79 -14.89
CA ILE A 374 -9.94 -1.06 -14.41
C ILE A 374 -10.98 -0.68 -15.49
N ILE A 375 -10.80 0.45 -16.18
CA ILE A 375 -11.66 0.85 -17.32
C ILE A 375 -11.64 -0.25 -18.38
N GLY A 376 -10.46 -0.66 -18.87
CA GLY A 376 -10.32 -1.67 -19.91
C GLY A 376 -10.91 -3.04 -19.53
N LEU A 377 -10.81 -3.43 -18.24
CA LEU A 377 -11.45 -4.67 -17.76
C LEU A 377 -12.98 -4.60 -17.83
N PHE A 378 -13.59 -3.47 -17.50
CA PHE A 378 -15.04 -3.33 -17.61
C PHE A 378 -15.51 -3.16 -19.07
N GLU A 379 -14.72 -2.51 -19.94
CA GLU A 379 -15.00 -2.48 -21.38
C GLU A 379 -15.03 -3.91 -21.95
N ALA A 380 -14.01 -4.72 -21.65
CA ALA A 380 -13.96 -6.10 -22.07
C ALA A 380 -15.11 -6.96 -21.51
N ALA A 381 -15.51 -6.73 -20.25
CA ALA A 381 -16.63 -7.45 -19.63
C ALA A 381 -17.97 -7.12 -20.32
N ASN A 382 -18.21 -5.83 -20.62
CA ASN A 382 -19.47 -5.38 -21.24
C ASN A 382 -19.58 -5.74 -22.73
N HIS A 383 -18.46 -6.03 -23.41
CA HIS A 383 -18.48 -6.55 -24.80
C HIS A 383 -18.70 -8.05 -24.89
N THR A 384 -18.55 -8.79 -23.79
CA THR A 384 -18.70 -10.27 -23.75
C THR A 384 -20.07 -10.70 -23.17
N SER A 385 -20.87 -9.77 -22.68
CA SER A 385 -22.24 -9.95 -22.18
C SER A 385 -23.26 -9.71 -23.28
#